data_a3a1f6aa71cfd31fb8aea9cd6cf319ec
#
_entry.id   a3a1f6aa71cfd31fb8aea9cd6cf319ec
#
_cell.length_a   1.000
_cell.length_b   1.000
_cell.length_c   1.000
_cell.angle_alpha   90.00
_cell.angle_beta   90.00
_cell.angle_gamma   90.00
#
_symmetry.space_group_name_H-M   'P 1'
#
loop_
_entity.id
_entity.type
_entity.pdbx_description
1 polymer ?
#
loop_
_entity_poly.entity_id
_entity_poly.type
_entity_poly.pdbx_seq_one_letter_code
_entity_poly.pdbx_strand_id
1 'polypeptide(L)'
;LNTQNPKKATKAETWLALGDAYTEAGTVASTGLYRGMDEFTTKILMQNPEEGTETINGVEYVKYSNAYLDVYLKDMMVQFWRVKRNFVDGALEKGVAAYQKAYELDPKNAEAKVKTGLEKIANSYKETADNYYTEADYAHASDVFAAAYELQKQAPLDKIDTVWWFNAGYLYTFLEKYDLGEKYLSQAIENGYESNGDSYDYLFLCYYKQKNYESAEQTLLAGISKFPQNSAILEHLISLHGEMGKD
;
A
#
# COMPACT_ATOMS: atom_id res chain seq x y z
N LEU A 1 11.43 -26.99 2.70
CA LEU A 1 11.54 -27.07 1.24
C LEU A 1 13.01 -26.95 0.83
N ASN A 2 13.55 -27.96 0.15
CA ASN A 2 14.98 -28.03 -0.12
C ASN A 2 15.30 -27.50 -1.53
N THR A 3 15.38 -26.17 -1.64
CA THR A 3 15.79 -25.49 -2.89
C THR A 3 17.27 -25.61 -3.19
N GLN A 4 18.07 -26.09 -2.22
CA GLN A 4 19.50 -26.37 -2.44
C GLN A 4 19.74 -27.72 -3.16
N ASN A 5 18.72 -28.58 -3.24
CA ASN A 5 18.81 -29.80 -4.04
C ASN A 5 18.66 -29.44 -5.54
N PRO A 6 19.70 -29.67 -6.39
CA PRO A 6 19.68 -29.25 -7.78
C PRO A 6 18.47 -29.80 -8.58
N LYS A 7 18.04 -31.02 -8.29
CA LYS A 7 16.89 -31.65 -8.97
C LYS A 7 15.55 -31.02 -8.58
N LYS A 8 15.47 -30.45 -7.38
CA LYS A 8 14.24 -29.74 -6.89
C LYS A 8 14.26 -28.27 -7.27
N ALA A 9 15.43 -27.63 -7.28
CA ALA A 9 15.60 -26.24 -7.64
C ALA A 9 15.18 -25.92 -9.11
N THR A 10 15.14 -26.92 -9.98
CA THR A 10 14.70 -26.76 -11.38
C THR A 10 13.20 -26.94 -11.58
N LYS A 11 12.43 -27.21 -10.51
CA LYS A 11 10.98 -27.46 -10.60
C LYS A 11 10.21 -26.25 -10.09
N ALA A 12 9.34 -25.67 -10.91
CA ALA A 12 8.45 -24.58 -10.53
C ALA A 12 7.61 -24.90 -9.28
N GLU A 13 7.09 -26.12 -9.17
CA GLU A 13 6.31 -26.59 -8.02
C GLU A 13 7.03 -26.43 -6.67
N THR A 14 8.37 -26.60 -6.66
CA THR A 14 9.17 -26.43 -5.45
C THR A 14 9.17 -24.96 -5.00
N TRP A 15 9.26 -24.05 -5.95
CA TRP A 15 9.26 -22.61 -5.69
C TRP A 15 7.87 -22.08 -5.38
N LEU A 16 6.81 -22.63 -6.01
CA LEU A 16 5.43 -22.35 -5.64
C LEU A 16 5.17 -22.69 -4.18
N ALA A 17 5.51 -23.93 -3.77
CA ALA A 17 5.32 -24.35 -2.38
C ALA A 17 6.18 -23.54 -1.38
N LEU A 18 7.35 -23.04 -1.79
CA LEU A 18 8.15 -22.14 -1.00
C LEU A 18 7.51 -20.74 -0.90
N GLY A 19 6.96 -20.24 -2.00
CA GLY A 19 6.19 -18.99 -2.04
C GLY A 19 4.99 -19.05 -1.11
N ASP A 20 4.20 -20.11 -1.19
CA ASP A 20 3.05 -20.35 -0.31
C ASP A 20 3.46 -20.34 1.17
N ALA A 21 4.54 -21.08 1.52
CA ALA A 21 5.03 -21.15 2.90
C ALA A 21 5.51 -19.80 3.44
N TYR A 22 6.20 -19.00 2.62
CA TYR A 22 6.61 -17.66 3.01
C TYR A 22 5.44 -16.70 3.13
N THR A 23 4.46 -16.75 2.21
CA THR A 23 3.26 -15.95 2.29
C THR A 23 2.48 -16.27 3.57
N GLU A 24 2.29 -17.54 3.89
CA GLU A 24 1.67 -17.96 5.13
C GLU A 24 2.45 -17.45 6.36
N ALA A 25 3.76 -17.62 6.38
CA ALA A 25 4.59 -17.13 7.48
C ALA A 25 4.52 -15.61 7.68
N GLY A 26 4.31 -14.84 6.60
CA GLY A 26 4.17 -13.39 6.65
C GLY A 26 2.77 -12.88 7.01
N THR A 27 1.75 -13.74 6.87
CA THR A 27 0.34 -13.33 7.08
C THR A 27 -0.34 -14.02 8.27
N VAL A 28 0.20 -15.16 8.74
CA VAL A 28 -0.47 -16.01 9.74
C VAL A 28 -0.81 -15.25 11.04
N ALA A 29 0.01 -14.28 11.44
CA ALA A 29 -0.21 -13.53 12.68
C ALA A 29 -1.55 -12.76 12.65
N SER A 30 -1.94 -12.21 11.50
CA SER A 30 -3.17 -11.42 11.32
C SER A 30 -4.28 -12.16 10.59
N THR A 31 -4.07 -13.45 10.28
CA THR A 31 -5.08 -14.24 9.56
C THR A 31 -6.41 -14.25 10.29
N GLY A 32 -7.47 -13.88 9.58
CA GLY A 32 -8.82 -13.83 10.12
C GLY A 32 -9.20 -12.50 10.76
N LEU A 33 -8.25 -11.58 11.02
CA LEU A 33 -8.57 -10.21 11.44
C LEU A 33 -9.14 -9.40 10.29
N TYR A 34 -10.09 -8.53 10.60
CA TYR A 34 -10.61 -7.51 9.69
C TYR A 34 -11.12 -6.30 10.47
N ARG A 35 -11.11 -5.14 9.85
CA ARG A 35 -11.64 -3.91 10.43
C ARG A 35 -13.14 -4.03 10.64
N GLY A 36 -13.62 -3.58 11.79
CA GLY A 36 -15.02 -3.74 12.19
C GLY A 36 -15.35 -5.11 12.79
N MET A 37 -14.36 -6.00 13.00
CA MET A 37 -14.55 -7.20 13.80
C MET A 37 -14.92 -6.80 15.23
N ASP A 38 -15.94 -7.46 15.80
CA ASP A 38 -16.37 -7.20 17.17
C ASP A 38 -15.37 -7.72 18.21
N GLU A 39 -15.45 -7.13 19.39
CA GLU A 39 -14.57 -7.44 20.51
C GLU A 39 -14.59 -8.92 20.91
N PHE A 40 -15.76 -9.54 20.95
CA PHE A 40 -15.90 -10.93 21.38
C PHE A 40 -15.20 -11.89 20.40
N THR A 41 -15.44 -11.69 19.11
CA THR A 41 -14.78 -12.46 18.05
C THR A 41 -13.27 -12.24 18.06
N THR A 42 -12.82 -10.99 18.32
CA THR A 42 -11.40 -10.64 18.43
C THR A 42 -10.73 -11.39 19.58
N LYS A 43 -11.34 -11.43 20.77
CA LYS A 43 -10.81 -12.18 21.93
C LYS A 43 -10.68 -13.67 21.65
N ILE A 44 -11.66 -14.26 20.97
CA ILE A 44 -11.61 -15.68 20.57
C ILE A 44 -10.46 -15.92 19.60
N LEU A 45 -10.36 -15.11 18.55
CA LEU A 45 -9.31 -15.23 17.53
C LEU A 45 -7.91 -15.12 18.13
N MET A 46 -7.73 -14.18 19.04
CA MET A 46 -6.43 -13.92 19.69
C MET A 46 -6.09 -14.89 20.84
N GLN A 47 -6.99 -15.79 21.21
CA GLN A 47 -6.81 -16.82 22.25
C GLN A 47 -6.44 -16.24 23.63
N ASN A 48 -7.35 -15.45 24.21
CA ASN A 48 -7.18 -14.80 25.50
C ASN A 48 -5.99 -13.80 25.54
N PRO A 49 -6.05 -12.72 24.76
CA PRO A 49 -5.01 -11.69 24.76
C PRO A 49 -4.94 -10.94 26.08
N GLU A 50 -3.78 -10.31 26.33
CA GLU A 50 -3.67 -9.30 27.38
C GLU A 50 -4.49 -8.07 26.98
N GLU A 51 -5.25 -7.53 27.93
CA GLU A 51 -6.09 -6.35 27.72
C GLU A 51 -5.46 -5.11 28.35
N GLY A 52 -5.47 -4.00 27.62
CA GLY A 52 -5.00 -2.70 28.08
C GLY A 52 -5.62 -1.57 27.27
N THR A 53 -5.09 -0.36 27.46
CA THR A 53 -5.45 0.81 26.64
C THR A 53 -4.18 1.48 26.13
N GLU A 54 -4.30 2.14 24.98
CA GLU A 54 -3.23 2.95 24.40
C GLU A 54 -3.83 4.18 23.72
N THR A 55 -3.23 5.35 23.97
CA THR A 55 -3.64 6.59 23.30
C THR A 55 -2.74 6.84 22.11
N ILE A 56 -3.32 6.93 20.92
CA ILE A 56 -2.64 7.17 19.65
C ILE A 56 -3.26 8.41 19.01
N ASN A 57 -2.46 9.43 18.75
CA ASN A 57 -2.92 10.71 18.17
C ASN A 57 -4.10 11.34 18.93
N GLY A 58 -4.10 11.25 20.26
CA GLY A 58 -5.16 11.81 21.11
C GLY A 58 -6.44 10.98 21.16
N VAL A 59 -6.48 9.81 20.53
CA VAL A 59 -7.61 8.87 20.59
C VAL A 59 -7.22 7.68 21.46
N GLU A 60 -8.04 7.37 22.46
CA GLU A 60 -7.88 6.19 23.30
C GLU A 60 -8.49 4.95 22.61
N TYR A 61 -7.73 3.87 22.59
CA TYR A 61 -8.11 2.56 22.06
C TYR A 61 -8.01 1.50 23.16
N VAL A 62 -8.94 0.56 23.17
CA VAL A 62 -8.75 -0.71 23.87
C VAL A 62 -7.74 -1.52 23.05
N LYS A 63 -6.73 -2.06 23.73
CA LYS A 63 -5.67 -2.85 23.10
C LYS A 63 -5.71 -4.28 23.58
N TYR A 64 -5.81 -5.20 22.63
CA TYR A 64 -5.61 -6.63 22.86
C TYR A 64 -4.24 -7.04 22.33
N SER A 65 -3.43 -7.68 23.19
CA SER A 65 -2.03 -7.98 22.90
C SER A 65 -1.73 -9.46 23.10
N ASN A 66 -0.97 -10.04 22.18
CA ASN A 66 -0.33 -11.34 22.35
C ASN A 66 1.13 -11.28 21.88
N ALA A 67 1.81 -12.42 21.76
CA ALA A 67 3.23 -12.47 21.38
C ALA A 67 3.52 -11.92 19.96
N TYR A 68 2.52 -11.86 19.08
CA TYR A 68 2.68 -11.55 17.66
C TYR A 68 1.96 -10.29 17.21
N LEU A 69 0.88 -9.92 17.90
CA LEU A 69 -0.02 -8.84 17.50
C LEU A 69 -0.38 -7.93 18.67
N ASP A 70 -0.59 -6.66 18.36
CA ASP A 70 -1.43 -5.73 19.08
C ASP A 70 -2.64 -5.37 18.20
N VAL A 71 -3.85 -5.52 18.71
CA VAL A 71 -5.10 -5.19 18.01
C VAL A 71 -5.80 -4.07 18.75
N TYR A 72 -6.18 -3.04 18.03
CA TYR A 72 -6.73 -1.80 18.59
C TYR A 72 -8.22 -1.66 18.26
N LEU A 73 -9.03 -1.53 19.29
CA LEU A 73 -10.47 -1.41 19.17
C LEU A 73 -10.93 -0.04 19.65
N LYS A 74 -11.95 0.49 18.99
CA LYS A 74 -12.75 1.63 19.43
C LYS A 74 -14.21 1.30 19.22
N ASP A 75 -15.05 1.70 20.17
CA ASP A 75 -16.48 1.39 20.16
C ASP A 75 -16.75 -0.13 19.96
N MET A 76 -15.94 -0.97 20.63
CA MET A 76 -16.00 -2.45 20.60
C MET A 76 -15.68 -3.07 19.23
N MET A 77 -15.12 -2.33 18.30
CA MET A 77 -14.79 -2.78 16.93
C MET A 77 -13.31 -2.57 16.62
N VAL A 78 -12.70 -3.55 15.96
CA VAL A 78 -11.31 -3.45 15.47
C VAL A 78 -11.18 -2.29 14.48
N GLN A 79 -10.23 -1.42 14.76
CA GLN A 79 -9.86 -0.29 13.90
C GLN A 79 -8.62 -0.61 13.05
N PHE A 80 -7.60 -1.16 13.69
CA PHE A 80 -6.34 -1.55 13.07
C PHE A 80 -5.57 -2.51 13.98
N TRP A 81 -4.43 -3.01 13.48
CA TRP A 81 -3.54 -3.87 14.26
C TRP A 81 -2.07 -3.64 13.87
N ARG A 82 -1.17 -3.96 14.79
CA ARG A 82 0.28 -3.98 14.57
C ARG A 82 0.81 -5.41 14.69
N VAL A 83 1.54 -5.84 13.68
CA VAL A 83 2.32 -7.08 13.75
C VAL A 83 3.61 -6.79 14.50
N LYS A 84 3.75 -7.33 15.71
CA LYS A 84 4.92 -7.13 16.58
C LYS A 84 6.09 -8.00 16.16
N ARG A 85 5.79 -9.16 15.63
CA ARG A 85 6.80 -10.16 15.26
C ARG A 85 6.30 -11.01 14.11
N ASN A 86 7.10 -11.10 13.06
CA ASN A 86 6.90 -12.07 11.98
C ASN A 86 7.54 -13.42 12.34
N PHE A 87 6.98 -14.52 11.86
CA PHE A 87 7.55 -15.85 12.02
C PHE A 87 8.84 -16.02 11.22
N VAL A 88 8.98 -15.30 10.12
CA VAL A 88 10.15 -15.24 9.27
C VAL A 88 10.37 -13.80 8.85
N ASP A 89 11.57 -13.28 9.09
CA ASP A 89 11.94 -11.93 8.67
C ASP A 89 11.96 -11.82 7.14
N GLY A 90 11.32 -10.79 6.60
CA GLY A 90 11.19 -10.58 5.15
C GLY A 90 10.42 -11.71 4.46
N ALA A 91 9.43 -12.29 5.14
CA ALA A 91 8.67 -13.43 4.61
C ALA A 91 7.96 -13.10 3.29
N LEU A 92 7.29 -11.94 3.21
CA LEU A 92 6.55 -11.57 2.02
C LEU A 92 7.47 -11.33 0.83
N GLU A 93 8.60 -10.65 1.02
CA GLU A 93 9.63 -10.41 0.00
C GLU A 93 10.24 -11.74 -0.50
N LYS A 94 10.50 -12.67 0.40
CA LYS A 94 10.95 -14.03 0.07
C LYS A 94 9.87 -14.81 -0.67
N GLY A 95 8.61 -14.60 -0.34
CA GLY A 95 7.45 -15.14 -1.04
C GLY A 95 7.40 -14.65 -2.49
N VAL A 96 7.51 -13.33 -2.69
CA VAL A 96 7.57 -12.72 -4.03
C VAL A 96 8.70 -13.34 -4.85
N ALA A 97 9.93 -13.39 -4.30
CA ALA A 97 11.09 -13.94 -5.00
C ALA A 97 10.88 -15.43 -5.37
N ALA A 98 10.25 -16.21 -4.50
CA ALA A 98 9.95 -17.61 -4.78
C ALA A 98 8.89 -17.77 -5.88
N TYR A 99 7.81 -16.98 -5.86
CA TYR A 99 6.82 -17.00 -6.93
C TYR A 99 7.39 -16.56 -8.28
N GLN A 100 8.20 -15.51 -8.31
CA GLN A 100 8.87 -15.07 -9.53
C GLN A 100 9.78 -16.17 -10.09
N LYS A 101 10.51 -16.87 -9.21
CA LYS A 101 11.34 -18.01 -9.64
C LYS A 101 10.50 -19.17 -10.20
N ALA A 102 9.34 -19.44 -9.63
CA ALA A 102 8.41 -20.44 -10.15
C ALA A 102 7.91 -20.03 -11.57
N TYR A 103 7.57 -18.75 -11.73
CA TYR A 103 7.11 -18.22 -13.01
C TYR A 103 8.20 -18.27 -14.10
N GLU A 104 9.44 -17.90 -13.76
CA GLU A 104 10.58 -18.02 -14.70
C GLU A 104 10.80 -19.47 -15.19
N LEU A 105 10.60 -20.46 -14.31
CA LEU A 105 10.86 -21.87 -14.61
C LEU A 105 9.76 -22.50 -15.48
N ASP A 106 8.52 -22.13 -15.28
CA ASP A 106 7.38 -22.67 -16.03
C ASP A 106 6.24 -21.64 -16.13
N PRO A 107 6.37 -20.61 -16.96
CA PRO A 107 5.36 -19.55 -17.07
C PRO A 107 3.97 -20.10 -17.35
N LYS A 108 3.86 -21.09 -18.23
CA LYS A 108 2.56 -21.61 -18.69
C LYS A 108 1.77 -22.32 -17.58
N ASN A 109 2.43 -23.13 -16.75
CA ASN A 109 1.73 -23.95 -15.75
C ASN A 109 1.75 -23.31 -14.36
N ALA A 110 2.67 -22.37 -14.08
CA ALA A 110 2.79 -21.71 -12.80
C ALA A 110 1.95 -20.41 -12.70
N GLU A 111 1.60 -19.79 -13.83
CA GLU A 111 1.01 -18.45 -13.91
C GLU A 111 -0.15 -18.23 -12.93
N ALA A 112 -1.18 -19.07 -12.98
CA ALA A 112 -2.37 -18.90 -12.16
C ALA A 112 -2.07 -18.96 -10.65
N LYS A 113 -1.18 -19.86 -10.22
CA LYS A 113 -0.79 -20.00 -8.82
C LYS A 113 0.10 -18.84 -8.37
N VAL A 114 1.04 -18.42 -9.22
CA VAL A 114 1.90 -17.27 -8.97
C VAL A 114 1.06 -16.00 -8.83
N LYS A 115 0.13 -15.77 -9.76
CA LYS A 115 -0.80 -14.64 -9.71
C LYS A 115 -1.57 -14.61 -8.39
N THR A 116 -2.20 -15.72 -8.02
CA THR A 116 -2.93 -15.83 -6.74
C THR A 116 -2.03 -15.55 -5.52
N GLY A 117 -0.79 -16.08 -5.53
CA GLY A 117 0.16 -15.87 -4.43
C GLY A 117 0.61 -14.40 -4.32
N LEU A 118 0.94 -13.78 -5.45
CA LEU A 118 1.33 -12.37 -5.49
C LEU A 118 0.19 -11.43 -5.12
N GLU A 119 -1.06 -11.74 -5.52
CA GLU A 119 -2.26 -10.99 -5.12
C GLU A 119 -2.48 -11.04 -3.61
N LYS A 120 -2.25 -12.20 -2.97
CA LYS A 120 -2.33 -12.31 -1.50
C LYS A 120 -1.28 -11.42 -0.81
N ILE A 121 -0.04 -11.41 -1.33
CA ILE A 121 1.02 -10.55 -0.80
C ILE A 121 0.68 -9.08 -0.99
N ALA A 122 0.20 -8.69 -2.17
CA ALA A 122 -0.21 -7.32 -2.46
C ALA A 122 -1.34 -6.84 -1.52
N ASN A 123 -2.33 -7.69 -1.26
CA ASN A 123 -3.40 -7.40 -0.30
C ASN A 123 -2.86 -7.27 1.14
N SER A 124 -1.88 -8.08 1.53
CA SER A 124 -1.24 -7.96 2.85
C SER A 124 -0.47 -6.64 2.99
N TYR A 125 0.24 -6.21 1.95
CA TYR A 125 0.86 -4.88 1.94
C TYR A 125 -0.18 -3.77 2.07
N LYS A 126 -1.30 -3.85 1.33
CA LYS A 126 -2.38 -2.88 1.44
C LYS A 126 -2.93 -2.80 2.86
N GLU A 127 -3.27 -3.93 3.48
CA GLU A 127 -3.74 -3.96 4.87
C GLU A 127 -2.73 -3.34 5.83
N THR A 128 -1.46 -3.62 5.65
CA THR A 128 -0.38 -3.06 6.46
C THR A 128 -0.28 -1.54 6.26
N ALA A 129 -0.36 -1.06 5.03
CA ALA A 129 -0.35 0.38 4.73
C ALA A 129 -1.57 1.10 5.34
N ASP A 130 -2.75 0.48 5.23
CA ASP A 130 -3.99 1.01 5.83
C ASP A 130 -3.89 1.07 7.38
N ASN A 131 -3.22 0.10 8.02
CA ASN A 131 -2.98 0.13 9.46
C ASN A 131 -2.07 1.30 9.84
N TYR A 132 -0.92 1.46 9.18
CA TYR A 132 -0.03 2.61 9.38
C TYR A 132 -0.73 3.95 9.13
N TYR A 133 -1.57 4.02 8.09
CA TYR A 133 -2.35 5.23 7.81
C TYR A 133 -3.31 5.57 8.97
N THR A 134 -4.00 4.57 9.51
CA THR A 134 -4.93 4.75 10.64
C THR A 134 -4.20 5.19 11.91
N GLU A 135 -2.96 4.76 12.09
CA GLU A 135 -2.08 5.19 13.18
C GLU A 135 -1.48 6.59 12.95
N ALA A 136 -1.71 7.21 11.78
CA ALA A 136 -1.03 8.41 11.29
C ALA A 136 0.50 8.26 11.15
N ASP A 137 0.99 7.03 11.01
CA ASP A 137 2.37 6.75 10.59
C ASP A 137 2.45 6.80 9.06
N TYR A 138 2.31 8.02 8.53
CA TYR A 138 2.23 8.26 7.09
C TYR A 138 3.52 7.91 6.34
N ALA A 139 4.67 7.93 7.03
CA ALA A 139 5.94 7.56 6.43
C ALA A 139 5.96 6.07 6.06
N HIS A 140 5.64 5.18 7.01
CA HIS A 140 5.55 3.75 6.72
C HIS A 140 4.37 3.43 5.81
N ALA A 141 3.22 4.10 5.97
CA ALA A 141 2.08 3.91 5.08
C ALA A 141 2.44 4.16 3.62
N SER A 142 3.12 5.29 3.32
CA SER A 142 3.52 5.63 1.96
C SER A 142 4.49 4.62 1.35
N ASP A 143 5.49 4.16 2.12
CA ASP A 143 6.48 3.19 1.67
C ASP A 143 5.83 1.82 1.38
N VAL A 144 4.86 1.39 2.19
CA VAL A 144 4.16 0.10 1.99
C VAL A 144 3.14 0.19 0.84
N PHE A 145 2.41 1.31 0.65
CA PHE A 145 1.59 1.50 -0.55
C PHE A 145 2.44 1.48 -1.82
N ALA A 146 3.62 2.11 -1.79
CA ALA A 146 4.56 2.06 -2.89
C ALA A 146 5.06 0.64 -3.18
N ALA A 147 5.36 -0.16 -2.15
CA ALA A 147 5.76 -1.56 -2.30
C ALA A 147 4.64 -2.42 -2.89
N ALA A 148 3.39 -2.22 -2.46
CA ALA A 148 2.22 -2.89 -3.01
C ALA A 148 2.05 -2.57 -4.51
N TYR A 149 2.24 -1.32 -4.87
CA TYR A 149 2.22 -0.88 -6.26
C TYR A 149 3.32 -1.51 -7.12
N GLU A 150 4.58 -1.44 -6.67
CA GLU A 150 5.71 -2.01 -7.42
C GLU A 150 5.55 -3.53 -7.60
N LEU A 151 4.89 -4.21 -6.66
CA LEU A 151 4.54 -5.63 -6.81
C LEU A 151 3.51 -5.84 -7.91
N GLN A 152 2.48 -4.99 -8.01
CA GLN A 152 1.44 -5.13 -9.04
C GLN A 152 1.95 -4.96 -10.47
N LYS A 153 3.08 -4.28 -10.66
CA LYS A 153 3.75 -4.15 -11.97
C LYS A 153 4.47 -5.41 -12.42
N GLN A 154 4.66 -6.38 -11.54
CA GLN A 154 5.41 -7.59 -11.84
C GLN A 154 4.50 -8.65 -12.50
N ALA A 155 4.99 -9.23 -13.59
CA ALA A 155 4.30 -10.36 -14.21
C ALA A 155 4.21 -11.55 -13.22
N PRO A 156 3.15 -12.34 -13.25
CA PRO A 156 2.03 -12.28 -14.18
C PRO A 156 0.84 -11.42 -13.69
N LEU A 157 1.06 -10.47 -12.78
CA LEU A 157 -0.01 -9.57 -12.38
C LEU A 157 -0.36 -8.63 -13.53
N ASP A 158 -1.65 -8.54 -13.83
CA ASP A 158 -2.20 -7.77 -14.95
C ASP A 158 -3.21 -6.70 -14.50
N LYS A 159 -3.51 -6.69 -13.21
CA LYS A 159 -4.48 -5.77 -12.60
C LYS A 159 -3.76 -4.83 -11.66
N ILE A 160 -3.80 -3.56 -12.00
CA ILE A 160 -3.22 -2.49 -11.20
C ILE A 160 -4.35 -1.72 -10.51
N ASP A 161 -4.27 -1.62 -9.19
CA ASP A 161 -5.15 -0.75 -8.40
C ASP A 161 -4.53 0.65 -8.31
N THR A 162 -5.03 1.56 -9.13
CA THR A 162 -4.53 2.93 -9.22
C THR A 162 -4.74 3.75 -7.95
N VAL A 163 -5.65 3.33 -7.07
CA VAL A 163 -5.88 3.96 -5.75
C VAL A 163 -4.62 3.86 -4.88
N TRP A 164 -3.89 2.75 -4.95
CA TRP A 164 -2.66 2.60 -4.16
C TRP A 164 -1.55 3.55 -4.62
N TRP A 165 -1.49 3.83 -5.92
CA TRP A 165 -0.56 4.82 -6.47
C TRP A 165 -0.87 6.22 -5.96
N PHE A 166 -2.16 6.58 -6.05
CA PHE A 166 -2.63 7.85 -5.52
C PHE A 166 -2.31 7.98 -4.02
N ASN A 167 -2.63 6.95 -3.22
CA ASN A 167 -2.36 6.98 -1.79
C ASN A 167 -0.87 7.14 -1.48
N ALA A 168 0.01 6.42 -2.18
CA ALA A 168 1.45 6.60 -2.04
C ALA A 168 1.88 8.03 -2.41
N GLY A 169 1.45 8.52 -3.57
CA GLY A 169 1.79 9.86 -4.06
C GLY A 169 1.28 10.98 -3.17
N TYR A 170 0.03 10.89 -2.73
CA TYR A 170 -0.58 11.81 -1.77
C TYR A 170 0.22 11.88 -0.47
N LEU A 171 0.53 10.72 0.14
CA LEU A 171 1.26 10.66 1.39
C LEU A 171 2.71 11.17 1.25
N TYR A 172 3.39 10.83 0.16
CA TYR A 172 4.72 11.40 -0.10
C TYR A 172 4.68 12.92 -0.26
N THR A 173 3.65 13.46 -0.92
CA THR A 173 3.47 14.91 -1.03
C THR A 173 3.24 15.54 0.34
N PHE A 174 2.39 14.93 1.18
CA PHE A 174 2.14 15.36 2.56
C PHE A 174 3.42 15.36 3.42
N LEU A 175 4.31 14.38 3.19
CA LEU A 175 5.61 14.25 3.86
C LEU A 175 6.71 15.12 3.22
N GLU A 176 6.37 16.01 2.31
CA GLU A 176 7.29 16.88 1.58
C GLU A 176 8.35 16.12 0.74
N LYS A 177 8.10 14.84 0.43
CA LYS A 177 8.92 14.02 -0.47
C LYS A 177 8.44 14.20 -1.92
N TYR A 178 8.57 15.40 -2.45
CA TYR A 178 7.91 15.83 -3.69
C TYR A 178 8.31 15.02 -4.93
N ASP A 179 9.56 14.56 -5.03
CA ASP A 179 10.03 13.71 -6.15
C ASP A 179 9.28 12.37 -6.19
N LEU A 180 9.02 11.78 -5.01
CA LEU A 180 8.24 10.55 -4.89
C LEU A 180 6.75 10.83 -5.11
N GLY A 181 6.23 11.94 -4.59
CA GLY A 181 4.86 12.39 -4.84
C GLY A 181 4.59 12.52 -6.34
N GLU A 182 5.45 13.25 -7.07
CA GLU A 182 5.42 13.40 -8.51
C GLU A 182 5.38 12.04 -9.22
N LYS A 183 6.34 11.16 -8.89
CA LYS A 183 6.45 9.82 -9.50
C LYS A 183 5.13 9.05 -9.43
N TYR A 184 4.53 8.95 -8.24
CA TYR A 184 3.35 8.10 -8.05
C TYR A 184 2.06 8.76 -8.51
N LEU A 185 1.90 10.10 -8.36
CA LEU A 185 0.72 10.82 -8.83
C LEU A 185 0.67 10.89 -10.36
N SER A 186 1.79 11.12 -11.03
CA SER A 186 1.84 11.07 -12.51
C SER A 186 1.41 9.72 -13.03
N GLN A 187 1.89 8.63 -12.42
CA GLN A 187 1.52 7.29 -12.83
C GLN A 187 0.04 6.98 -12.52
N ALA A 188 -0.50 7.47 -11.41
CA ALA A 188 -1.93 7.34 -11.10
C ALA A 188 -2.80 8.00 -12.19
N ILE A 189 -2.46 9.23 -12.57
CA ILE A 189 -3.15 9.98 -13.64
C ILE A 189 -3.03 9.28 -14.99
N GLU A 190 -1.82 8.85 -15.38
CA GLU A 190 -1.56 8.14 -16.65
C GLU A 190 -2.37 6.85 -16.77
N ASN A 191 -2.66 6.19 -15.66
CA ASN A 191 -3.46 4.98 -15.57
C ASN A 191 -4.93 5.21 -15.20
N GLY A 192 -5.40 6.45 -15.32
CA GLY A 192 -6.82 6.78 -15.25
C GLY A 192 -7.38 6.98 -13.85
N TYR A 193 -6.53 7.15 -12.82
CA TYR A 193 -7.03 7.56 -11.52
C TYR A 193 -7.33 9.05 -11.48
N GLU A 194 -8.59 9.38 -11.48
CA GLU A 194 -9.02 10.76 -11.64
C GLU A 194 -9.41 11.44 -10.32
N SER A 195 -9.95 10.70 -9.34
CA SER A 195 -10.33 11.19 -8.00
C SER A 195 -10.90 12.62 -7.99
N ASN A 196 -11.81 12.90 -8.91
CA ASN A 196 -12.45 14.21 -9.03
C ASN A 196 -11.47 15.41 -9.17
N GLY A 197 -10.26 15.14 -9.64
CA GLY A 197 -9.19 16.13 -9.85
C GLY A 197 -8.13 16.20 -8.77
N ASP A 198 -8.29 15.51 -7.62
CA ASP A 198 -7.34 15.58 -6.51
C ASP A 198 -5.92 15.16 -6.93
N SER A 199 -5.79 14.19 -7.85
CA SER A 199 -4.48 13.75 -8.35
C SER A 199 -3.73 14.89 -9.03
N TYR A 200 -4.42 15.76 -9.77
CA TYR A 200 -3.83 16.93 -10.42
C TYR A 200 -3.42 17.99 -9.41
N ASP A 201 -4.23 18.19 -8.38
CA ASP A 201 -3.96 19.16 -7.33
C ASP A 201 -2.71 18.80 -6.52
N TYR A 202 -2.58 17.55 -6.09
CA TYR A 202 -1.36 17.09 -5.40
C TYR A 202 -0.13 17.05 -6.31
N LEU A 203 -0.29 16.70 -7.59
CA LEU A 203 0.82 16.72 -8.55
C LEU A 203 1.29 18.16 -8.82
N PHE A 204 0.34 19.10 -8.98
CA PHE A 204 0.66 20.52 -9.02
C PHE A 204 1.51 20.93 -7.82
N LEU A 205 1.10 20.57 -6.60
CA LEU A 205 1.82 20.92 -5.38
C LEU A 205 3.26 20.38 -5.41
N CYS A 206 3.49 19.16 -5.92
CA CYS A 206 4.84 18.62 -6.08
C CYS A 206 5.70 19.51 -6.99
N TYR A 207 5.22 19.85 -8.19
CA TYR A 207 5.95 20.70 -9.12
C TYR A 207 6.17 22.12 -8.58
N TYR A 208 5.15 22.70 -7.96
CA TYR A 208 5.21 24.03 -7.37
C TYR A 208 6.30 24.12 -6.28
N LYS A 209 6.34 23.16 -5.36
CA LYS A 209 7.34 23.10 -4.29
C LYS A 209 8.76 22.84 -4.81
N GLN A 210 8.89 22.16 -5.93
CA GLN A 210 10.15 21.98 -6.65
C GLN A 210 10.51 23.20 -7.52
N LYS A 211 9.68 24.26 -7.53
CA LYS A 211 9.82 25.47 -8.38
C LYS A 211 9.80 25.19 -9.88
N ASN A 212 9.21 24.05 -10.27
CA ASN A 212 8.94 23.73 -11.67
C ASN A 212 7.58 24.31 -12.08
N TYR A 213 7.53 25.62 -12.21
CA TYR A 213 6.26 26.36 -12.45
C TYR A 213 5.64 26.04 -13.80
N GLU A 214 6.42 25.67 -14.81
CA GLU A 214 5.90 25.26 -16.12
C GLU A 214 5.08 23.95 -16.01
N SER A 215 5.67 22.91 -15.40
CA SER A 215 4.97 21.65 -15.17
C SER A 215 3.76 21.83 -14.24
N ALA A 216 3.89 22.69 -13.22
CA ALA A 216 2.80 23.05 -12.32
C ALA A 216 1.60 23.64 -13.08
N GLU A 217 1.85 24.62 -13.96
CA GLU A 217 0.80 25.25 -14.80
C GLU A 217 0.14 24.22 -15.74
N GLN A 218 0.95 23.43 -16.45
CA GLN A 218 0.44 22.39 -17.37
C GLN A 218 -0.43 21.37 -16.64
N THR A 219 -0.06 20.98 -15.43
CA THR A 219 -0.83 20.05 -14.60
C THR A 219 -2.19 20.62 -14.23
N LEU A 220 -2.25 21.89 -13.80
CA LEU A 220 -3.51 22.55 -13.45
C LEU A 220 -4.40 22.72 -14.70
N LEU A 221 -3.84 23.10 -15.83
CA LEU A 221 -4.60 23.22 -17.10
C LEU A 221 -5.18 21.87 -17.53
N ALA A 222 -4.41 20.78 -17.42
CA ALA A 222 -4.90 19.45 -17.70
C ALA A 222 -6.03 19.05 -16.73
N GLY A 223 -5.88 19.35 -15.45
CA GLY A 223 -6.90 19.12 -14.42
C GLY A 223 -8.20 19.89 -14.71
N ILE A 224 -8.12 21.17 -15.02
CA ILE A 224 -9.30 22.00 -15.35
C ILE A 224 -10.00 21.48 -16.61
N SER A 225 -9.24 21.06 -17.62
CA SER A 225 -9.83 20.49 -18.85
C SER A 225 -10.71 19.26 -18.57
N LYS A 226 -10.32 18.43 -17.60
CA LYS A 226 -11.08 17.23 -17.20
C LYS A 226 -12.13 17.51 -16.13
N PHE A 227 -11.84 18.41 -15.20
CA PHE A 227 -12.66 18.72 -14.03
C PHE A 227 -12.95 20.22 -13.94
N PRO A 228 -13.71 20.79 -14.90
CA PRO A 228 -13.92 22.23 -14.98
C PRO A 228 -14.73 22.81 -13.80
N GLN A 229 -15.33 21.96 -12.98
CA GLN A 229 -16.07 22.36 -11.78
C GLN A 229 -15.24 22.24 -10.49
N ASN A 230 -13.98 21.79 -10.57
CA ASN A 230 -13.09 21.72 -9.42
C ASN A 230 -12.51 23.10 -9.12
N SER A 231 -13.07 23.78 -8.11
CA SER A 231 -12.68 25.15 -7.76
C SER A 231 -11.25 25.23 -7.20
N ALA A 232 -10.78 24.18 -6.52
CA ALA A 232 -9.43 24.17 -5.94
C ALA A 232 -8.35 24.26 -7.04
N ILE A 233 -8.49 23.48 -8.11
CA ILE A 233 -7.56 23.52 -9.25
C ILE A 233 -7.58 24.90 -9.90
N LEU A 234 -8.77 25.51 -10.07
CA LEU A 234 -8.91 26.84 -10.67
C LEU A 234 -8.26 27.92 -9.78
N GLU A 235 -8.50 27.89 -8.48
CA GLU A 235 -7.91 28.82 -7.51
C GLU A 235 -6.38 28.72 -7.51
N HIS A 236 -5.82 27.50 -7.57
CA HIS A 236 -4.38 27.29 -7.68
C HIS A 236 -3.80 27.86 -8.99
N LEU A 237 -4.51 27.73 -10.12
CA LEU A 237 -4.06 28.31 -11.39
C LEU A 237 -4.02 29.84 -11.34
N ILE A 238 -5.08 30.46 -10.80
CA ILE A 238 -5.14 31.92 -10.63
C ILE A 238 -3.99 32.40 -9.72
N SER A 239 -3.76 31.72 -8.60
CA SER A 239 -2.67 32.06 -7.68
C SER A 239 -1.31 31.93 -8.35
N LEU A 240 -1.07 30.82 -9.06
CA LEU A 240 0.18 30.60 -9.79
C LEU A 240 0.43 31.67 -10.85
N HIS A 241 -0.61 32.04 -11.62
CA HIS A 241 -0.47 33.09 -12.64
C HIS A 241 -0.15 34.45 -12.01
N GLY A 242 -0.79 34.81 -10.89
CA GLY A 242 -0.47 36.01 -10.14
C GLY A 242 1.00 36.06 -9.68
N GLU A 243 1.53 34.94 -9.19
CA GLU A 243 2.95 34.84 -8.80
C GLU A 243 3.92 34.91 -10.00
N MET A 244 3.54 34.37 -11.15
CA MET A 244 4.32 34.41 -12.38
C MET A 244 4.21 35.74 -13.13
N GLY A 245 3.35 36.67 -12.68
CA GLY A 245 3.07 37.91 -13.39
C GLY A 245 2.39 37.71 -14.74
N LYS A 246 1.60 36.65 -14.88
CA LYS A 246 0.77 36.34 -16.04
C LYS A 246 -0.65 36.80 -15.71
N ASP A 247 -1.09 37.90 -16.34
CA ASP A 247 -2.47 38.40 -16.23
C ASP A 247 -3.47 37.59 -17.10
#